data_8de85a07f7015e8ecffc944252f5f0dc
#
_entry.id   8de85a07f7015e8ecffc944252f5f0dc
#
_cell.length_a   1.000
_cell.length_b   1.000
_cell.length_c   1.000
_cell.angle_alpha   90.00
_cell.angle_beta   90.00
_cell.angle_gamma   90.00
#
_symmetry.space_group_name_H-M   'P 1'
#
loop_
_entity.id
_entity.type
_entity.pdbx_description
1 polymer ?
#
loop_
_entity_poly.entity_id
_entity_poly.type
_entity_poly.pdbx_seq_one_letter_code
_entity_poly.pdbx_strand_id
1 'polypeptide(L)'
;MTPARPQLDLPGVARAPRGRARATRGAPGRRGACPGSATRPSGFYANLGPALDPAIESNDVDPVRNPYAPGAGQRPPELAGRDREIGQFEVVLERVARGRPERSMVLTGLRGVGKTVLLNTFRSMAIGRLWGTGKIEARPDQSIRRPVAGALHMAVRELAPRHRAPDRIEYFLGVLKAFAARDQKGVKGAALSLGIDALAVRGRADSGDLEIDLTELLADAASIATDLGVGIALFVDEMQDVPTTDVSALCAACHELSQTGGPLIVVGAGLPHLPSVLSASKSYSERLFRYVRIDRLDREAADLALIAPAEREGVEFKPNALDALYLAADGYPYFVQAYGKVTWDVATASPISADDVRVAAPEAEGELAVGFFGSRYERATPAEREYMRAMAALGDEPASTADVADELGRKPSSLSPARDGLIKKGLIYSSERGLIAFTVPHFGQFLRAQPT
;
A
#
# COMPACT_ATOMS: atom_id res chain seq x y z
N MET A 1 36.80 -44.62 26.14
CA MET A 1 38.05 -43.87 25.88
C MET A 1 37.67 -42.52 25.34
N THR A 2 37.65 -41.56 26.24
CA THR A 2 37.32 -40.14 26.01
C THR A 2 38.63 -39.36 26.02
N PRO A 3 38.94 -38.48 25.09
CA PRO A 3 40.01 -37.51 25.30
C PRO A 3 39.44 -36.11 25.65
N ALA A 4 40.22 -35.51 26.56
CA ALA A 4 40.04 -34.29 27.29
C ALA A 4 40.00 -33.01 26.44
N ARG A 5 39.31 -31.99 27.01
CA ARG A 5 39.37 -30.56 26.61
C ARG A 5 40.65 -29.91 27.10
N PRO A 6 41.26 -28.96 26.39
CA PRO A 6 42.18 -28.01 26.97
C PRO A 6 41.45 -26.73 27.40
N GLN A 7 41.75 -26.29 28.63
CA GLN A 7 41.49 -24.97 29.15
C GLN A 7 42.44 -23.96 28.50
N LEU A 8 41.94 -22.76 28.21
CA LEU A 8 42.76 -21.58 27.88
C LEU A 8 42.44 -20.47 28.87
N ASP A 9 43.52 -20.00 29.48
CA ASP A 9 43.59 -18.96 30.49
C ASP A 9 43.23 -17.57 29.99
N LEU A 10 42.55 -16.81 30.86
CA LEU A 10 42.28 -15.37 30.70
C LEU A 10 43.37 -14.54 31.40
N PRO A 11 43.90 -13.46 30.83
CA PRO A 11 44.60 -12.46 31.60
C PRO A 11 43.81 -11.17 31.78
N GLY A 12 43.68 -10.76 33.06
CA GLY A 12 44.01 -9.45 33.58
C GLY A 12 43.11 -8.24 33.21
N VAL A 13 42.23 -7.91 34.15
CA VAL A 13 41.52 -6.63 34.28
C VAL A 13 42.48 -5.54 34.72
N ALA A 14 42.62 -4.44 33.99
CA ALA A 14 43.22 -3.20 34.43
C ALA A 14 42.17 -2.10 34.62
N ARG A 15 42.11 -1.57 35.85
CA ARG A 15 41.25 -0.47 36.29
C ARG A 15 41.80 0.89 35.83
N ALA A 16 40.93 1.77 35.35
CA ALA A 16 41.18 3.17 35.10
C ALA A 16 41.04 4.04 36.37
N PRO A 17 41.78 5.17 36.45
CA PRO A 17 41.64 6.11 37.56
C PRO A 17 40.64 7.24 37.27
N ARG A 18 39.90 7.60 38.33
CA ARG A 18 38.96 8.73 38.38
C ARG A 18 39.72 10.05 38.48
N GLY A 19 39.45 11.03 37.64
CA GLY A 19 39.88 12.41 37.76
C GLY A 19 38.69 13.33 38.05
N ARG A 20 38.87 14.13 39.13
CA ARG A 20 37.87 15.04 39.71
C ARG A 20 37.73 16.35 38.96
N ALA A 21 36.53 16.87 39.02
CA ALA A 21 36.07 18.20 38.59
C ALA A 21 36.80 19.36 39.27
N ARG A 22 36.88 20.50 38.57
CA ARG A 22 37.02 21.81 39.20
C ARG A 22 36.13 22.85 38.47
N ALA A 23 35.23 23.40 39.26
CA ALA A 23 34.40 24.54 38.92
C ALA A 23 35.18 25.84 39.06
N THR A 24 34.95 26.80 38.17
CA THR A 24 35.26 28.23 38.44
C THR A 24 34.07 29.11 38.02
N ARG A 25 33.63 29.85 39.05
CA ARG A 25 32.63 30.93 38.97
C ARG A 25 33.30 32.19 38.41
N GLY A 26 32.52 33.04 37.74
CA GLY A 26 32.88 34.43 37.48
C GLY A 26 31.73 35.20 36.85
N ALA A 27 31.08 36.03 37.65
CA ALA A 27 30.28 37.21 37.26
C ALA A 27 31.00 38.42 37.81
N PRO A 28 30.57 39.72 37.66
CA PRO A 28 29.60 40.39 36.78
C PRO A 28 30.16 41.74 36.22
N GLY A 29 29.36 42.49 35.45
CA GLY A 29 29.69 43.91 35.15
C GLY A 29 28.78 44.51 34.05
N ARG A 30 27.90 45.29 34.48
CA ARG A 30 27.55 46.75 34.49
C ARG A 30 26.98 47.31 33.19
N ARG A 31 25.73 47.72 33.24
CA ARG A 31 25.09 49.03 33.17
C ARG A 31 25.49 49.96 32.03
N GLY A 32 24.48 50.41 31.26
CA GLY A 32 24.47 51.60 30.43
C GLY A 32 23.02 52.02 30.12
N ALA A 33 22.69 53.25 30.54
CA ALA A 33 21.38 53.83 30.69
C ALA A 33 20.79 54.45 29.40
N CYS A 34 19.46 54.64 29.45
CA CYS A 34 18.57 55.46 28.59
C CYS A 34 19.03 56.94 28.41
N PRO A 35 18.38 57.86 27.64
CA PRO A 35 16.94 57.98 27.43
C PRO A 35 16.51 58.49 26.05
N GLY A 36 15.20 58.53 25.80
CA GLY A 36 14.59 59.29 24.69
C GLY A 36 13.08 59.11 24.57
N SER A 37 12.37 60.07 25.14
CA SER A 37 10.92 60.23 25.16
C SER A 37 10.35 60.65 23.80
N ALA A 38 9.19 60.11 23.40
CA ALA A 38 8.16 60.84 22.62
C ALA A 38 6.79 60.12 22.67
N THR A 39 5.89 60.76 23.37
CA THR A 39 4.43 60.95 23.18
C THR A 39 3.58 59.96 22.47
N ARG A 40 2.56 59.44 23.21
CA ARG A 40 1.31 58.81 22.79
C ARG A 40 0.42 59.76 21.96
N PRO A 41 -0.50 59.20 21.11
CA PRO A 41 -1.90 59.48 21.42
C PRO A 41 -2.73 58.21 21.66
N SER A 42 -3.67 58.41 22.58
CA SER A 42 -4.74 57.53 22.99
C SER A 42 -5.72 57.20 21.84
N GLY A 43 -5.94 55.93 21.62
CA GLY A 43 -7.05 55.41 20.80
C GLY A 43 -7.60 54.17 21.46
N PHE A 44 -8.82 54.28 21.94
CA PHE A 44 -9.64 53.19 22.52
C PHE A 44 -9.76 52.02 21.53
N TYR A 45 -9.20 50.89 21.84
CA TYR A 45 -9.69 49.60 21.39
C TYR A 45 -10.01 48.78 22.64
N ALA A 46 -11.31 48.62 22.85
CA ALA A 46 -11.85 47.72 23.84
C ALA A 46 -11.35 46.29 23.55
N ASN A 47 -10.78 45.67 24.55
CA ASN A 47 -10.55 44.24 24.66
C ASN A 47 -11.91 43.51 24.52
N LEU A 48 -12.22 43.04 23.32
CA LEU A 48 -13.11 41.91 23.11
C LEU A 48 -12.19 40.71 22.97
N GLY A 49 -11.83 40.09 24.10
CA GLY A 49 -11.43 38.68 24.13
C GLY A 49 -12.53 37.87 23.46
N PRO A 50 -12.21 36.81 22.75
CA PRO A 50 -13.23 35.92 22.28
C PRO A 50 -13.99 35.43 23.51
N ALA A 51 -15.28 35.78 23.62
CA ALA A 51 -16.20 35.16 24.48
C ALA A 51 -16.14 33.67 24.11
N LEU A 52 -15.68 32.84 25.03
CA LEU A 52 -15.94 31.41 24.98
C LEU A 52 -17.47 31.32 25.07
N ASP A 53 -18.08 31.10 23.89
CA ASP A 53 -19.47 30.67 23.84
C ASP A 53 -19.59 29.46 24.77
N PRO A 54 -20.54 29.46 25.68
CA PRO A 54 -20.85 28.24 26.41
C PRO A 54 -21.18 27.18 25.37
N ALA A 55 -20.51 26.04 25.43
CA ALA A 55 -20.78 24.91 24.59
C ALA A 55 -22.29 24.68 24.51
N ILE A 56 -22.90 25.17 23.45
CA ILE A 56 -24.15 24.66 22.99
C ILE A 56 -23.78 23.25 22.57
N GLU A 57 -24.25 22.26 23.30
CA GLU A 57 -24.34 20.88 22.84
C GLU A 57 -25.32 20.91 21.64
N SER A 58 -24.86 21.42 20.51
CA SER A 58 -25.62 21.31 19.27
C SER A 58 -25.49 19.84 18.85
N ASN A 59 -26.58 19.12 18.94
CA ASN A 59 -26.71 17.78 18.37
C ASN A 59 -26.58 17.78 16.84
N ASP A 60 -26.16 18.90 16.25
CA ASP A 60 -26.08 19.09 14.82
C ASP A 60 -24.82 18.40 14.27
N VAL A 61 -25.01 17.64 13.19
CA VAL A 61 -23.92 17.02 12.45
C VAL A 61 -23.34 18.06 11.47
N ASP A 62 -22.05 18.45 11.69
CA ASP A 62 -21.37 19.43 10.84
C ASP A 62 -20.67 18.74 9.66
N PRO A 63 -21.03 19.02 8.40
CA PRO A 63 -20.38 18.44 7.23
C PRO A 63 -18.87 18.74 7.14
N VAL A 64 -18.39 19.87 7.71
CA VAL A 64 -16.95 20.20 7.74
C VAL A 64 -16.15 19.22 8.60
N ARG A 65 -16.79 18.61 9.59
CA ARG A 65 -16.19 17.63 10.50
C ARG A 65 -16.33 16.19 10.02
N ASN A 66 -16.84 15.99 8.79
CA ASN A 66 -17.01 14.65 8.22
C ASN A 66 -15.70 13.84 8.22
N PRO A 67 -15.59 12.75 9.00
CA PRO A 67 -14.35 11.99 9.09
C PRO A 67 -14.13 11.04 7.91
N TYR A 68 -15.17 10.72 7.14
CA TYR A 68 -15.09 9.70 6.09
C TYR A 68 -14.47 10.26 4.81
N ALA A 69 -13.51 9.51 4.26
CA ALA A 69 -12.74 9.93 3.10
C ALA A 69 -12.56 8.76 2.11
N PRO A 70 -13.58 8.46 1.28
CA PRO A 70 -13.44 7.47 0.22
C PRO A 70 -12.41 7.92 -0.82
N GLY A 71 -11.29 7.19 -0.94
CA GLY A 71 -10.21 7.55 -1.87
C GLY A 71 -9.35 6.35 -2.26
N ALA A 72 -8.67 6.45 -3.41
CA ALA A 72 -7.80 5.40 -3.91
C ALA A 72 -6.52 5.31 -3.06
N GLY A 73 -6.39 4.27 -2.23
CA GLY A 73 -5.24 4.06 -1.36
C GLY A 73 -5.10 5.06 -0.21
N GLN A 74 -6.08 5.92 -0.01
CA GLN A 74 -6.15 6.84 1.11
C GLN A 74 -6.39 6.05 2.40
N ARG A 75 -5.64 6.37 3.46
CA ARG A 75 -5.83 5.73 4.75
C ARG A 75 -7.18 6.15 5.33
N PRO A 76 -8.07 5.21 5.64
CA PRO A 76 -9.32 5.53 6.29
C PRO A 76 -9.07 6.06 7.72
N PRO A 77 -10.01 6.79 8.30
CA PRO A 77 -9.91 7.27 9.69
C PRO A 77 -9.79 6.12 10.69
N GLU A 78 -10.39 4.96 10.39
CA GLU A 78 -10.27 3.73 11.15
C GLU A 78 -9.92 2.56 10.23
N LEU A 79 -8.86 1.80 10.58
CA LEU A 79 -8.43 0.61 9.81
C LEU A 79 -8.99 -0.66 10.47
N ALA A 80 -10.31 -0.76 10.52
CA ALA A 80 -11.02 -1.85 11.18
C ALA A 80 -10.83 -3.21 10.47
N GLY A 81 -10.84 -4.29 11.24
CA GLY A 81 -10.86 -5.66 10.74
C GLY A 81 -9.58 -6.10 10.03
N ARG A 82 -8.43 -5.48 10.32
CA ARG A 82 -7.12 -5.81 9.72
C ARG A 82 -6.02 -6.09 10.73
N ASP A 83 -6.37 -6.23 12.00
CA ASP A 83 -5.42 -6.44 13.09
C ASP A 83 -4.61 -7.72 12.92
N ARG A 84 -5.26 -8.76 12.38
CA ARG A 84 -4.62 -10.04 12.10
C ARG A 84 -3.50 -9.90 11.06
N GLU A 85 -3.76 -9.22 9.94
CA GLU A 85 -2.80 -9.00 8.87
C GLU A 85 -1.67 -8.09 9.33
N ILE A 86 -1.99 -7.05 10.09
CA ILE A 86 -1.02 -6.12 10.70
C ILE A 86 -0.12 -6.88 11.68
N GLY A 87 -0.68 -7.65 12.60
CA GLY A 87 0.10 -8.45 13.56
C GLY A 87 0.98 -9.51 12.89
N GLN A 88 0.48 -10.13 11.81
CA GLN A 88 1.27 -11.08 11.03
C GLN A 88 2.48 -10.40 10.36
N PHE A 89 2.30 -9.21 9.81
CA PHE A 89 3.40 -8.48 9.19
C PHE A 89 4.40 -7.98 10.23
N GLU A 90 3.95 -7.59 11.40
CA GLU A 90 4.81 -7.25 12.54
C GLU A 90 5.77 -8.38 12.90
N VAL A 91 5.23 -9.61 12.99
CA VAL A 91 6.04 -10.80 13.24
C VAL A 91 7.07 -11.04 12.13
N VAL A 92 6.70 -10.82 10.87
CA VAL A 92 7.65 -10.93 9.73
C VAL A 92 8.82 -9.96 9.89
N LEU A 93 8.54 -8.68 10.18
CA LEU A 93 9.58 -7.67 10.39
C LEU A 93 10.54 -8.06 11.53
N GLU A 94 10.00 -8.51 12.66
CA GLU A 94 10.79 -8.93 13.82
C GLU A 94 11.68 -10.15 13.53
N ARG A 95 11.15 -11.15 12.84
CA ARG A 95 11.89 -12.37 12.54
C ARG A 95 13.02 -12.12 11.55
N VAL A 96 12.74 -11.38 10.48
CA VAL A 96 13.75 -11.05 9.46
C VAL A 96 14.86 -10.17 10.06
N ALA A 97 14.52 -9.19 10.90
CA ALA A 97 15.51 -8.37 11.59
C ALA A 97 16.43 -9.20 12.51
N ARG A 98 15.97 -10.36 13.00
CA ARG A 98 16.76 -11.30 13.79
C ARG A 98 17.49 -12.37 12.95
N GLY A 99 17.56 -12.18 11.64
CA GLY A 99 18.18 -13.14 10.72
C GLY A 99 17.42 -14.47 10.57
N ARG A 100 16.13 -14.49 10.92
CA ARG A 100 15.27 -15.66 10.72
C ARG A 100 14.56 -15.56 9.38
N PRO A 101 14.70 -16.53 8.48
CA PRO A 101 14.06 -16.48 7.18
C PRO A 101 12.54 -16.48 7.32
N GLU A 102 11.91 -15.61 6.53
CA GLU A 102 10.46 -15.52 6.38
C GLU A 102 10.07 -15.47 4.91
N ARG A 103 8.88 -15.95 4.62
CA ARG A 103 8.32 -15.87 3.28
C ARG A 103 7.86 -14.45 2.97
N SER A 104 8.15 -13.99 1.78
CA SER A 104 7.52 -12.79 1.20
C SER A 104 6.00 -12.92 1.24
N MET A 105 5.28 -11.79 1.35
CA MET A 105 3.83 -11.78 1.55
C MET A 105 3.12 -11.27 0.29
N VAL A 106 1.98 -11.89 -0.05
CA VAL A 106 1.15 -11.45 -1.19
C VAL A 106 -0.30 -11.30 -0.72
N LEU A 107 -0.79 -10.06 -0.79
CA LEU A 107 -2.17 -9.69 -0.49
C LEU A 107 -3.03 -9.88 -1.74
N THR A 108 -4.09 -10.67 -1.66
CA THR A 108 -4.99 -10.92 -2.80
C THR A 108 -6.42 -10.53 -2.44
N GLY A 109 -7.15 -9.98 -3.39
CA GLY A 109 -8.55 -9.61 -3.17
C GLY A 109 -9.11 -8.72 -4.29
N LEU A 110 -10.40 -8.50 -4.28
CA LEU A 110 -11.10 -7.64 -5.24
C LEU A 110 -10.65 -6.18 -5.12
N ARG A 111 -11.04 -5.34 -6.06
CA ARG A 111 -10.80 -3.90 -5.98
C ARG A 111 -11.69 -3.28 -4.89
N GLY A 112 -11.18 -2.30 -4.15
CA GLY A 112 -11.92 -1.63 -3.08
C GLY A 112 -11.86 -2.29 -1.69
N VAL A 113 -11.26 -3.49 -1.55
CA VAL A 113 -11.12 -4.19 -0.24
C VAL A 113 -9.99 -3.65 0.66
N GLY A 114 -9.24 -2.63 0.21
CA GLY A 114 -8.23 -1.96 1.03
C GLY A 114 -6.80 -2.50 0.90
N LYS A 115 -6.45 -3.30 -0.12
CA LYS A 115 -5.09 -3.84 -0.32
C LYS A 115 -4.00 -2.78 -0.34
N THR A 116 -4.19 -1.72 -1.13
CA THR A 116 -3.23 -0.59 -1.24
C THR A 116 -3.07 0.14 0.10
N VAL A 117 -4.16 0.29 0.86
CA VAL A 117 -4.14 0.88 2.20
C VAL A 117 -3.30 0.04 3.13
N LEU A 118 -3.50 -1.28 3.10
CA LEU A 118 -2.75 -2.22 3.94
C LEU A 118 -1.26 -2.27 3.55
N LEU A 119 -0.93 -2.23 2.24
CA LEU A 119 0.45 -2.07 1.76
C LEU A 119 1.11 -0.79 2.31
N ASN A 120 0.39 0.33 2.28
CA ASN A 120 0.89 1.60 2.81
C ASN A 120 1.08 1.53 4.34
N THR A 121 0.18 0.85 5.05
CA THR A 121 0.30 0.60 6.49
C THR A 121 1.54 -0.24 6.80
N PHE A 122 1.74 -1.34 6.09
CA PHE A 122 2.93 -2.19 6.23
C PHE A 122 4.22 -1.42 5.94
N ARG A 123 4.21 -0.57 4.91
CA ARG A 123 5.34 0.30 4.62
C ARG A 123 5.63 1.25 5.79
N SER A 124 4.61 1.87 6.36
CA SER A 124 4.76 2.76 7.53
C SER A 124 5.33 2.01 8.74
N MET A 125 4.91 0.76 8.96
CA MET A 125 5.46 -0.11 10.02
C MET A 125 6.94 -0.43 9.80
N ALA A 126 7.34 -0.72 8.56
CA ALA A 126 8.75 -0.96 8.21
C ALA A 126 9.61 0.30 8.42
N ILE A 127 9.12 1.47 7.98
CA ILE A 127 9.77 2.78 8.22
C ILE A 127 9.93 3.03 9.72
N GLY A 128 8.90 2.79 10.52
CA GLY A 128 8.95 2.95 11.98
C GLY A 128 10.00 2.05 12.65
N ARG A 129 10.38 0.94 12.02
CA ARG A 129 11.49 0.06 12.44
C ARG A 129 12.82 0.36 11.75
N LEU A 130 12.93 1.51 11.09
CA LEU A 130 14.13 1.99 10.40
C LEU A 130 14.60 1.06 9.25
N TRP A 131 13.68 0.32 8.64
CA TRP A 131 13.95 -0.46 7.44
C TRP A 131 14.07 0.44 6.21
N GLY A 132 14.85 0.03 5.22
CA GLY A 132 14.79 0.62 3.89
C GLY A 132 13.49 0.20 3.18
N THR A 133 12.79 1.15 2.56
CA THR A 133 11.51 0.86 1.89
C THR A 133 11.48 1.36 0.46
N GLY A 134 10.91 0.55 -0.44
CA GLY A 134 10.60 0.94 -1.81
C GLY A 134 9.19 0.53 -2.19
N LYS A 135 8.48 1.38 -2.96
CA LYS A 135 7.14 1.07 -3.47
C LYS A 135 7.11 1.14 -4.99
N ILE A 136 6.45 0.16 -5.59
CA ILE A 136 6.25 0.01 -7.02
C ILE A 136 4.74 -0.16 -7.25
N GLU A 137 4.22 0.52 -8.24
CA GLU A 137 2.92 0.23 -8.83
C GLU A 137 3.18 -0.37 -10.21
N ALA A 138 2.87 -1.66 -10.36
CA ALA A 138 3.06 -2.36 -11.63
C ALA A 138 2.07 -1.83 -12.69
N ARG A 139 2.49 -1.85 -13.93
CA ARG A 139 1.67 -1.42 -15.07
C ARG A 139 1.71 -2.46 -16.17
N PRO A 140 0.59 -2.72 -16.84
CA PRO A 140 0.56 -3.64 -17.95
C PRO A 140 1.62 -3.30 -19.02
N ASP A 141 2.27 -4.34 -19.58
CA ASP A 141 3.27 -4.24 -20.64
C ASP A 141 4.53 -3.40 -20.31
N GLN A 142 4.78 -3.12 -19.01
CA GLN A 142 5.95 -2.39 -18.56
C GLN A 142 6.86 -3.29 -17.72
N SER A 143 8.15 -3.39 -18.10
CA SER A 143 9.13 -4.10 -17.29
C SER A 143 9.29 -3.47 -15.90
N ILE A 144 9.45 -4.33 -14.89
CA ILE A 144 9.72 -3.90 -13.50
C ILE A 144 11.17 -3.44 -13.29
N ARG A 145 12.08 -3.62 -14.25
CA ARG A 145 13.50 -3.31 -14.08
C ARG A 145 13.73 -1.90 -13.54
N ARG A 146 13.19 -0.89 -14.19
CA ARG A 146 13.33 0.52 -13.74
C ARG A 146 12.57 0.84 -12.47
N PRO A 147 11.29 0.42 -12.33
CA PRO A 147 10.57 0.57 -11.06
C PRO A 147 11.30 -0.05 -9.86
N VAL A 148 11.86 -1.25 -10.01
CA VAL A 148 12.66 -1.89 -8.95
C VAL A 148 13.92 -1.07 -8.64
N ALA A 149 14.63 -0.61 -9.67
CA ALA A 149 15.80 0.25 -9.46
C ALA A 149 15.45 1.52 -8.68
N GLY A 150 14.35 2.18 -9.02
CA GLY A 150 13.87 3.35 -8.29
C GLY A 150 13.49 3.03 -6.83
N ALA A 151 12.80 1.92 -6.61
CA ALA A 151 12.40 1.47 -5.30
C ALA A 151 13.60 1.13 -4.40
N LEU A 152 14.60 0.42 -4.94
CA LEU A 152 15.84 0.11 -4.23
C LEU A 152 16.69 1.34 -3.96
N HIS A 153 16.73 2.30 -4.92
CA HIS A 153 17.39 3.58 -4.69
C HIS A 153 16.80 4.30 -3.46
N MET A 154 15.48 4.37 -3.37
CA MET A 154 14.80 4.98 -2.21
C MET A 154 15.10 4.21 -0.93
N ALA A 155 15.02 2.88 -0.95
CA ALA A 155 15.28 2.04 0.22
C ALA A 155 16.71 2.22 0.74
N VAL A 156 17.71 2.18 -0.15
CA VAL A 156 19.11 2.33 0.26
C VAL A 156 19.42 3.77 0.67
N ARG A 157 18.79 4.77 0.05
CA ARG A 157 18.92 6.17 0.46
C ARG A 157 18.42 6.40 1.89
N GLU A 158 17.39 5.69 2.34
CA GLU A 158 16.93 5.72 3.73
C GLU A 158 17.95 5.08 4.70
N LEU A 159 18.70 4.08 4.24
CA LEU A 159 19.73 3.39 5.03
C LEU A 159 21.08 4.11 5.04
N ALA A 160 21.46 4.77 3.95
CA ALA A 160 22.78 5.37 3.71
C ALA A 160 23.31 6.26 4.86
N PRO A 161 22.52 7.18 5.46
CA PRO A 161 23.02 8.06 6.54
C PRO A 161 23.47 7.30 7.79
N ARG A 162 23.03 6.05 7.97
CA ARG A 162 23.36 5.20 9.12
C ARG A 162 24.46 4.19 8.81
N HIS A 163 24.83 4.04 7.54
CA HIS A 163 25.82 3.06 7.11
C HIS A 163 27.25 3.58 7.31
N ARG A 164 28.13 2.73 7.89
CA ARG A 164 29.50 3.11 8.22
C ARG A 164 30.49 3.02 7.05
N ALA A 165 30.09 2.45 5.92
CA ALA A 165 30.90 2.29 4.73
C ALA A 165 30.25 3.01 3.54
N PRO A 166 30.45 4.32 3.37
CA PRO A 166 29.88 5.10 2.28
C PRO A 166 30.29 4.57 0.89
N ASP A 167 31.50 4.05 0.75
CA ASP A 167 32.00 3.47 -0.51
C ASP A 167 31.14 2.28 -0.97
N ARG A 168 30.63 1.46 -0.04
CA ARG A 168 29.71 0.36 -0.40
C ARG A 168 28.37 0.88 -0.91
N ILE A 169 27.87 1.95 -0.33
CA ILE A 169 26.64 2.60 -0.78
C ILE A 169 26.87 3.17 -2.18
N GLU A 170 27.96 3.89 -2.40
CA GLU A 170 28.30 4.46 -3.72
C GLU A 170 28.47 3.36 -4.77
N TYR A 171 29.20 2.29 -4.46
CA TYR A 171 29.33 1.12 -5.32
C TYR A 171 27.97 0.54 -5.70
N PHE A 172 27.08 0.28 -4.72
CA PHE A 172 25.75 -0.24 -4.97
C PHE A 172 24.92 0.70 -5.86
N LEU A 173 24.97 2.00 -5.60
CA LEU A 173 24.29 3.00 -6.44
C LEU A 173 24.82 3.00 -7.88
N GLY A 174 26.11 2.76 -8.08
CA GLY A 174 26.73 2.57 -9.39
C GLY A 174 26.23 1.31 -10.11
N VAL A 175 26.11 0.18 -9.41
CA VAL A 175 25.51 -1.07 -9.91
C VAL A 175 24.04 -0.84 -10.29
N LEU A 176 23.30 -0.21 -9.41
CA LEU A 176 21.87 0.12 -9.62
C LEU A 176 21.65 0.98 -10.86
N LYS A 177 22.55 1.94 -11.11
CA LYS A 177 22.53 2.79 -12.29
C LYS A 177 22.79 1.98 -13.57
N ALA A 178 23.75 1.05 -13.55
CA ALA A 178 24.02 0.16 -14.67
C ALA A 178 22.84 -0.78 -14.96
N PHE A 179 22.26 -1.37 -13.92
CA PHE A 179 21.05 -2.20 -14.02
C PHE A 179 19.87 -1.47 -14.69
N ALA A 180 19.58 -0.25 -14.24
CA ALA A 180 18.48 0.56 -14.78
C ALA A 180 18.70 1.00 -16.23
N ALA A 181 19.95 1.15 -16.67
CA ALA A 181 20.30 1.60 -18.01
C ALA A 181 20.09 0.52 -19.10
N ARG A 182 20.01 -0.77 -18.73
CA ARG A 182 19.86 -1.88 -19.69
C ARG A 182 18.50 -1.90 -20.41
N ASP A 183 17.50 -1.25 -19.87
CA ASP A 183 16.13 -1.21 -20.45
C ASP A 183 16.01 -0.23 -21.64
N GLN A 184 17.11 0.41 -22.08
CA GLN A 184 17.07 1.48 -23.09
C GLN A 184 17.36 1.00 -24.53
N LYS A 185 17.07 -0.25 -24.89
CA LYS A 185 17.20 -0.68 -26.27
C LYS A 185 16.15 0.04 -27.16
N GLY A 186 16.53 1.18 -27.73
CA GLY A 186 15.76 1.87 -28.78
C GLY A 186 15.51 3.37 -28.58
N VAL A 187 15.76 3.97 -27.44
CA VAL A 187 15.55 5.42 -27.23
C VAL A 187 16.89 6.13 -27.17
N LYS A 188 17.39 6.56 -28.35
CA LYS A 188 18.52 7.49 -28.42
C LYS A 188 18.05 8.84 -27.86
N GLY A 189 18.57 9.25 -26.71
CA GLY A 189 18.58 10.65 -26.29
C GLY A 189 17.80 11.06 -25.05
N ALA A 190 17.13 10.18 -24.32
CA ALA A 190 16.55 10.53 -23.02
C ALA A 190 17.05 9.58 -21.95
N ALA A 191 18.25 9.84 -21.42
CA ALA A 191 18.63 9.36 -20.10
C ALA A 191 17.67 10.03 -19.08
N LEU A 192 16.47 9.47 -18.90
CA LEU A 192 15.69 9.76 -17.71
C LEU A 192 16.52 9.22 -16.54
N SER A 193 17.35 10.10 -15.98
CA SER A 193 18.16 9.78 -14.82
C SER A 193 17.22 9.46 -13.68
N LEU A 194 17.40 8.31 -13.04
CA LEU A 194 16.75 8.00 -11.77
C LEU A 194 17.22 8.94 -10.64
N GLY A 195 17.94 10.02 -10.97
CA GLY A 195 18.54 10.92 -9.99
C GLY A 195 19.64 10.23 -9.16
N ILE A 196 20.22 9.14 -9.67
CA ILE A 196 21.31 8.42 -9.01
C ILE A 196 22.62 9.14 -9.33
N ASP A 197 23.15 9.83 -8.33
CA ASP A 197 24.42 10.54 -8.41
C ASP A 197 25.58 9.58 -8.02
N ALA A 198 25.89 8.67 -8.94
CA ALA A 198 27.00 7.74 -8.82
C ALA A 198 27.53 7.40 -10.23
N LEU A 199 28.78 6.98 -10.34
CA LEU A 199 29.32 6.43 -11.59
C LEU A 199 28.72 5.03 -11.80
N ALA A 200 28.33 4.70 -13.05
CA ALA A 200 27.81 3.38 -13.35
C ALA A 200 28.90 2.32 -13.21
N VAL A 201 28.68 1.32 -12.38
CA VAL A 201 29.55 0.16 -12.19
C VAL A 201 29.06 -0.98 -13.09
N ARG A 202 29.93 -1.51 -13.93
CA ARG A 202 29.67 -2.60 -14.87
C ARG A 202 30.22 -3.93 -14.36
N GLY A 203 29.67 -5.04 -14.87
CA GLY A 203 30.06 -6.41 -14.52
C GLY A 203 29.33 -6.98 -13.33
N ARG A 204 28.31 -6.26 -12.83
CA ARG A 204 27.41 -6.72 -11.75
C ARG A 204 26.00 -6.26 -12.05
N ALA A 205 25.02 -7.18 -12.00
CA ALA A 205 23.59 -6.96 -12.30
C ALA A 205 23.35 -6.23 -13.64
N ASP A 206 24.17 -6.49 -14.64
CA ASP A 206 24.13 -5.84 -15.96
C ASP A 206 24.34 -6.82 -17.12
N SER A 207 24.12 -8.12 -16.90
CA SER A 207 24.23 -9.18 -17.91
C SER A 207 23.24 -8.99 -19.07
N GLY A 208 22.08 -8.39 -18.79
CA GLY A 208 20.96 -8.23 -19.71
C GLY A 208 19.88 -9.28 -19.52
N ASP A 209 20.14 -10.33 -18.72
CA ASP A 209 19.16 -11.27 -18.22
C ASP A 209 18.58 -10.71 -16.90
N LEU A 210 17.27 -10.47 -16.87
CA LEU A 210 16.63 -9.84 -15.70
C LEU A 210 16.66 -10.77 -14.47
N GLU A 211 16.60 -12.09 -14.66
CA GLU A 211 16.59 -13.06 -13.56
C GLU A 211 17.96 -13.06 -12.84
N ILE A 212 19.05 -13.06 -13.59
CA ILE A 212 20.41 -12.97 -13.06
C ILE A 212 20.62 -11.61 -12.40
N ASP A 213 20.35 -10.54 -13.16
CA ASP A 213 20.60 -9.18 -12.73
C ASP A 213 19.83 -8.80 -11.46
N LEU A 214 18.56 -9.22 -11.38
CA LEU A 214 17.70 -8.93 -10.22
C LEU A 214 18.12 -9.72 -8.99
N THR A 215 18.52 -10.98 -9.16
CA THR A 215 19.03 -11.82 -8.08
C THR A 215 20.29 -11.21 -7.45
N GLU A 216 21.26 -10.81 -8.28
CA GLU A 216 22.47 -10.14 -7.81
C GLU A 216 22.17 -8.82 -7.10
N LEU A 217 21.30 -8.00 -7.69
CA LEU A 217 20.96 -6.68 -7.18
C LEU A 217 20.26 -6.75 -5.80
N LEU A 218 19.29 -7.69 -5.63
CA LEU A 218 18.59 -7.86 -4.36
C LEU A 218 19.51 -8.43 -3.27
N ALA A 219 20.45 -9.31 -3.64
CA ALA A 219 21.45 -9.83 -2.70
C ALA A 219 22.40 -8.72 -2.21
N ASP A 220 22.85 -7.83 -3.10
CA ASP A 220 23.70 -6.69 -2.74
C ASP A 220 22.94 -5.70 -1.83
N ALA A 221 21.67 -5.41 -2.14
CA ALA A 221 20.82 -4.57 -1.29
C ALA A 221 20.60 -5.19 0.11
N ALA A 222 20.33 -6.50 0.18
CA ALA A 222 20.17 -7.22 1.44
C ALA A 222 21.45 -7.18 2.28
N SER A 223 22.63 -7.26 1.64
CA SER A 223 23.92 -7.15 2.33
C SER A 223 24.10 -5.78 3.04
N ILE A 224 23.66 -4.68 2.41
CA ILE A 224 23.67 -3.34 3.04
C ILE A 224 22.78 -3.30 4.29
N ALA A 225 21.60 -3.90 4.20
CA ALA A 225 20.68 -3.96 5.34
C ALA A 225 21.22 -4.82 6.48
N THR A 226 21.91 -5.92 6.15
CA THR A 226 22.58 -6.80 7.12
C THR A 226 23.63 -6.04 7.95
N ASP A 227 24.44 -5.18 7.33
CA ASP A 227 25.44 -4.38 8.04
C ASP A 227 24.85 -3.45 9.11
N LEU A 228 23.59 -3.08 8.94
CA LEU A 228 22.86 -2.22 9.87
C LEU A 228 21.97 -2.98 10.88
N GLY A 229 21.86 -4.30 10.74
CA GLY A 229 20.95 -5.12 11.55
C GLY A 229 19.48 -4.80 11.33
N VAL A 230 19.11 -4.34 10.13
CA VAL A 230 17.73 -4.03 9.71
C VAL A 230 17.37 -4.81 8.45
N GLY A 231 16.21 -4.54 7.86
CA GLY A 231 15.82 -5.14 6.58
C GLY A 231 15.48 -4.11 5.51
N ILE A 232 15.19 -4.63 4.32
CA ILE A 232 14.58 -3.89 3.21
C ILE A 232 13.23 -4.54 2.90
N ALA A 233 12.21 -3.71 2.69
CA ALA A 233 10.90 -4.15 2.23
C ALA A 233 10.54 -3.46 0.90
N LEU A 234 10.32 -4.27 -0.14
CA LEU A 234 9.83 -3.82 -1.43
C LEU A 234 8.33 -4.11 -1.53
N PHE A 235 7.55 -3.07 -1.73
CA PHE A 235 6.09 -3.13 -1.87
C PHE A 235 5.72 -3.04 -3.34
N VAL A 236 4.99 -4.04 -3.87
CA VAL A 236 4.57 -4.12 -5.28
C VAL A 236 3.06 -4.15 -5.33
N ASP A 237 2.44 -3.04 -5.72
CA ASP A 237 1.00 -2.94 -5.93
C ASP A 237 0.64 -3.36 -7.37
N GLU A 238 -0.60 -3.81 -7.59
CA GLU A 238 -1.13 -4.35 -8.86
C GLU A 238 -0.19 -5.41 -9.48
N MET A 239 0.34 -6.30 -8.65
CA MET A 239 1.40 -7.27 -9.03
C MET A 239 0.99 -8.20 -10.18
N GLN A 240 -0.30 -8.40 -10.44
CA GLN A 240 -0.78 -9.15 -11.61
C GLN A 240 -0.47 -8.47 -12.95
N ASP A 241 -0.14 -7.18 -12.93
CA ASP A 241 0.21 -6.41 -14.13
C ASP A 241 1.71 -6.50 -14.48
N VAL A 242 2.51 -7.17 -13.64
CA VAL A 242 3.93 -7.46 -13.92
C VAL A 242 4.02 -8.48 -15.07
N PRO A 243 4.83 -8.23 -16.11
CA PRO A 243 5.05 -9.20 -17.19
C PRO A 243 5.51 -10.57 -16.68
N THR A 244 5.06 -11.65 -17.28
CA THR A 244 5.33 -13.03 -16.81
C THR A 244 6.83 -13.33 -16.70
N THR A 245 7.63 -12.81 -17.64
CA THR A 245 9.11 -12.94 -17.59
C THR A 245 9.70 -12.27 -16.35
N ASP A 246 9.17 -11.10 -16.00
CA ASP A 246 9.65 -10.31 -14.88
C ASP A 246 9.16 -10.89 -13.54
N VAL A 247 7.95 -11.48 -13.52
CA VAL A 247 7.46 -12.29 -12.38
C VAL A 247 8.40 -13.45 -12.12
N SER A 248 8.83 -14.17 -13.18
CA SER A 248 9.79 -15.27 -13.08
C SER A 248 11.10 -14.82 -12.43
N ALA A 249 11.65 -13.69 -12.88
CA ALA A 249 12.87 -13.10 -12.34
C ALA A 249 12.71 -12.70 -10.86
N LEU A 250 11.56 -12.11 -10.51
CA LEU A 250 11.27 -11.73 -9.12
C LEU A 250 11.15 -12.97 -8.21
N CYS A 251 10.50 -14.04 -8.67
CA CYS A 251 10.42 -15.31 -7.95
C CYS A 251 11.81 -15.93 -7.73
N ALA A 252 12.67 -15.92 -8.75
CA ALA A 252 14.03 -16.44 -8.63
C ALA A 252 14.86 -15.66 -7.60
N ALA A 253 14.81 -14.34 -7.65
CA ALA A 253 15.50 -13.48 -6.70
C ALA A 253 14.98 -13.66 -5.25
N CYS A 254 13.66 -13.76 -5.06
CA CYS A 254 13.07 -14.10 -3.76
C CYS A 254 13.49 -15.48 -3.24
N HIS A 255 13.65 -16.44 -4.15
CA HIS A 255 14.10 -17.80 -3.80
C HIS A 255 15.54 -17.77 -3.27
N GLU A 256 16.45 -17.13 -3.98
CA GLU A 256 17.84 -16.97 -3.56
C GLU A 256 17.95 -16.28 -2.20
N LEU A 257 17.22 -15.19 -2.01
CA LEU A 257 17.16 -14.48 -0.72
C LEU A 257 16.65 -15.38 0.41
N SER A 258 15.67 -16.24 0.14
CA SER A 258 15.15 -17.16 1.15
C SER A 258 16.17 -18.25 1.55
N GLN A 259 17.06 -18.64 0.64
CA GLN A 259 18.11 -19.62 0.89
C GLN A 259 19.31 -19.02 1.62
N THR A 260 19.67 -17.79 1.27
CA THR A 260 20.81 -17.08 1.87
C THR A 260 20.47 -16.38 3.18
N GLY A 261 19.17 -16.26 3.51
CA GLY A 261 18.72 -15.55 4.71
C GLY A 261 18.90 -14.03 4.64
N GLY A 262 19.01 -13.47 3.44
CA GLY A 262 19.14 -12.02 3.25
C GLY A 262 17.94 -11.26 3.80
N PRO A 263 18.13 -10.16 4.56
CA PRO A 263 17.03 -9.42 5.20
C PRO A 263 16.31 -8.48 4.22
N LEU A 264 15.80 -9.05 3.12
CA LEU A 264 14.97 -8.36 2.14
C LEU A 264 13.71 -9.18 1.87
N ILE A 265 12.56 -8.52 1.95
CA ILE A 265 11.25 -9.12 1.67
C ILE A 265 10.52 -8.36 0.58
N VAL A 266 9.68 -9.08 -0.16
CA VAL A 266 8.75 -8.51 -1.12
C VAL A 266 7.33 -8.64 -0.58
N VAL A 267 6.58 -7.54 -0.58
CA VAL A 267 5.17 -7.53 -0.20
C VAL A 267 4.36 -7.12 -1.42
N GLY A 268 3.71 -8.09 -2.05
CA GLY A 268 2.87 -7.88 -3.22
C GLY A 268 1.41 -7.65 -2.87
N ALA A 269 0.68 -6.93 -3.73
CA ALA A 269 -0.78 -6.88 -3.70
C ALA A 269 -1.33 -7.02 -5.12
N GLY A 270 -2.46 -7.73 -5.25
CA GLY A 270 -3.08 -7.92 -6.55
C GLY A 270 -4.47 -8.55 -6.49
N LEU A 271 -4.98 -8.90 -7.66
CA LEU A 271 -6.29 -9.52 -7.83
C LEU A 271 -6.31 -10.99 -7.34
N PRO A 272 -7.47 -11.58 -7.09
CA PRO A 272 -7.58 -12.93 -6.53
C PRO A 272 -6.85 -14.02 -7.30
N HIS A 273 -6.68 -13.88 -8.62
CA HIS A 273 -5.98 -14.85 -9.47
C HIS A 273 -4.44 -14.75 -9.45
N LEU A 274 -3.87 -13.76 -8.73
CA LEU A 274 -2.42 -13.56 -8.65
C LEU A 274 -1.64 -14.81 -8.20
N PRO A 275 -2.11 -15.65 -7.26
CA PRO A 275 -1.42 -16.90 -6.94
C PRO A 275 -1.23 -17.82 -8.14
N SER A 276 -2.23 -17.92 -9.02
CA SER A 276 -2.14 -18.72 -10.26
C SER A 276 -1.12 -18.15 -11.24
N VAL A 277 -1.03 -16.81 -11.37
CA VAL A 277 -0.02 -16.15 -12.20
C VAL A 277 1.40 -16.45 -11.70
N LEU A 278 1.61 -16.37 -10.38
CA LEU A 278 2.90 -16.67 -9.76
C LEU A 278 3.28 -18.15 -9.92
N SER A 279 2.35 -19.07 -9.69
CA SER A 279 2.57 -20.51 -9.83
C SER A 279 2.83 -20.93 -11.28
N ALA A 280 2.20 -20.27 -12.25
CA ALA A 280 2.47 -20.50 -13.67
C ALA A 280 3.88 -20.05 -14.09
N SER A 281 4.45 -19.03 -13.43
CA SER A 281 5.80 -18.54 -13.72
C SER A 281 6.90 -19.44 -13.15
N LYS A 282 6.76 -19.89 -11.91
CA LYS A 282 7.70 -20.81 -11.23
C LYS A 282 6.92 -21.74 -10.29
N SER A 283 7.06 -23.03 -10.47
CA SER A 283 6.33 -24.05 -9.68
C SER A 283 6.57 -23.98 -8.17
N TYR A 284 7.71 -23.44 -7.73
CA TYR A 284 8.03 -23.30 -6.31
C TYR A 284 7.50 -22.01 -5.67
N SER A 285 6.83 -21.12 -6.42
CA SER A 285 6.27 -19.85 -5.90
C SER A 285 5.28 -20.04 -4.76
N GLU A 286 4.55 -21.17 -4.74
CA GLU A 286 3.65 -21.53 -3.64
C GLU A 286 4.34 -21.60 -2.28
N ARG A 287 5.63 -21.95 -2.26
CA ARG A 287 6.47 -22.05 -1.05
C ARG A 287 7.21 -20.76 -0.73
N LEU A 288 7.40 -19.86 -1.73
CA LEU A 288 8.09 -18.59 -1.56
C LEU A 288 7.21 -17.54 -0.90
N PHE A 289 5.92 -17.54 -1.23
CA PHE A 289 5.01 -16.50 -0.80
C PHE A 289 4.01 -17.01 0.24
N ARG A 290 3.71 -16.15 1.19
CA ARG A 290 2.56 -16.28 2.07
C ARG A 290 1.40 -15.51 1.45
N TYR A 291 0.41 -16.21 0.96
CA TYR A 291 -0.80 -15.60 0.41
C TYR A 291 -1.76 -15.23 1.52
N VAL A 292 -2.22 -14.00 1.50
CA VAL A 292 -3.20 -13.46 2.46
C VAL A 292 -4.36 -12.91 1.66
N ARG A 293 -5.52 -13.53 1.79
CA ARG A 293 -6.75 -13.08 1.16
C ARG A 293 -7.31 -11.90 1.96
N ILE A 294 -7.50 -10.78 1.29
CA ILE A 294 -8.14 -9.58 1.82
C ILE A 294 -9.54 -9.53 1.24
N ASP A 295 -10.52 -9.64 2.11
CA ASP A 295 -11.93 -9.67 1.74
C ASP A 295 -12.66 -8.45 2.31
N ARG A 296 -13.99 -8.37 2.06
CA ARG A 296 -14.88 -7.42 2.70
C ARG A 296 -14.78 -7.51 4.23
N LEU A 297 -15.18 -6.45 4.89
CA LEU A 297 -15.30 -6.41 6.35
C LEU A 297 -16.50 -7.27 6.78
N ASP A 298 -16.35 -7.98 7.87
CA ASP A 298 -17.51 -8.51 8.57
C ASP A 298 -18.33 -7.38 9.21
N ARG A 299 -19.47 -7.72 9.78
CA ARG A 299 -20.39 -6.76 10.37
C ARG A 299 -19.73 -5.93 11.48
N GLU A 300 -19.00 -6.56 12.36
CA GLU A 300 -18.35 -5.92 13.50
C GLU A 300 -17.28 -4.91 13.06
N ALA A 301 -16.45 -5.30 12.10
CA ALA A 301 -15.42 -4.41 11.56
C ALA A 301 -16.01 -3.27 10.72
N ALA A 302 -17.11 -3.50 9.99
CA ALA A 302 -17.79 -2.45 9.23
C ALA A 302 -18.43 -1.42 10.17
N ASP A 303 -19.09 -1.89 11.23
CA ASP A 303 -19.65 -1.01 12.27
C ASP A 303 -18.55 -0.20 12.95
N LEU A 304 -17.43 -0.82 13.34
CA LEU A 304 -16.29 -0.11 13.93
C LEU A 304 -15.71 0.94 12.99
N ALA A 305 -15.63 0.65 11.67
CA ALA A 305 -15.15 1.60 10.67
C ALA A 305 -16.05 2.84 10.51
N LEU A 306 -17.31 2.76 10.94
CA LEU A 306 -18.29 3.87 10.97
C LEU A 306 -18.32 4.54 12.35
N ILE A 307 -18.46 3.77 13.41
CA ILE A 307 -18.67 4.28 14.77
C ILE A 307 -17.44 5.03 15.29
N ALA A 308 -16.25 4.41 15.24
CA ALA A 308 -15.09 4.97 15.88
C ALA A 308 -14.66 6.35 15.33
N PRO A 309 -14.73 6.64 14.01
CA PRO A 309 -14.51 8.00 13.51
C PRO A 309 -15.59 8.99 13.93
N ALA A 310 -16.86 8.58 13.95
CA ALA A 310 -17.99 9.43 14.31
C ALA A 310 -17.93 9.86 15.79
N GLU A 311 -17.65 8.91 16.68
CA GLU A 311 -17.49 9.17 18.13
C GLU A 311 -16.37 10.17 18.44
N ARG A 312 -15.26 10.15 17.67
CA ARG A 312 -14.19 11.14 17.81
C ARG A 312 -14.65 12.56 17.49
N GLU A 313 -15.70 12.68 16.67
CA GLU A 313 -16.35 13.93 16.31
C GLU A 313 -17.61 14.23 17.13
N GLY A 314 -17.92 13.39 18.12
CA GLY A 314 -19.07 13.56 19.03
C GLY A 314 -20.41 13.20 18.39
N VAL A 315 -20.40 12.39 17.33
CA VAL A 315 -21.60 11.94 16.62
C VAL A 315 -21.81 10.44 16.82
N GLU A 316 -23.04 10.02 17.03
CA GLU A 316 -23.44 8.63 17.21
C GLU A 316 -24.28 8.11 16.04
N PHE A 317 -24.31 6.81 15.86
CA PHE A 317 -25.22 6.11 14.95
C PHE A 317 -26.26 5.31 15.73
N LYS A 318 -27.51 5.32 15.28
CA LYS A 318 -28.51 4.36 15.76
C LYS A 318 -28.20 2.96 15.19
N PRO A 319 -28.50 1.86 15.91
CA PRO A 319 -28.25 0.50 15.42
C PRO A 319 -28.88 0.22 14.05
N ASN A 320 -30.09 0.69 13.80
CA ASN A 320 -30.79 0.51 12.53
C ASN A 320 -30.14 1.30 11.36
N ALA A 321 -29.42 2.39 11.64
CA ALA A 321 -28.63 3.10 10.63
C ALA A 321 -27.40 2.28 10.21
N LEU A 322 -26.74 1.64 11.17
CA LEU A 322 -25.61 0.72 10.89
C LEU A 322 -26.09 -0.50 10.10
N ASP A 323 -27.28 -1.04 10.40
CA ASP A 323 -27.90 -2.12 9.62
C ASP A 323 -28.09 -1.71 8.14
N ALA A 324 -28.65 -0.53 7.93
CA ALA A 324 -28.88 0.00 6.59
C ALA A 324 -27.56 0.26 5.82
N LEU A 325 -26.57 0.85 6.48
CA LEU A 325 -25.24 1.12 5.90
C LEU A 325 -24.50 -0.17 5.56
N TYR A 326 -24.53 -1.18 6.44
CA TYR A 326 -23.91 -2.47 6.16
C TYR A 326 -24.55 -3.18 4.97
N LEU A 327 -25.89 -3.16 4.89
CA LEU A 327 -26.63 -3.73 3.77
C LEU A 327 -26.28 -3.04 2.45
N ALA A 328 -26.20 -1.70 2.44
CA ALA A 328 -25.89 -0.91 1.26
C ALA A 328 -24.42 -1.09 0.79
N ALA A 329 -23.50 -1.15 1.74
CA ALA A 329 -22.05 -1.27 1.46
C ALA A 329 -21.60 -2.73 1.25
N ASP A 330 -22.39 -3.74 1.62
CA ASP A 330 -22.04 -5.17 1.63
C ASP A 330 -20.68 -5.46 2.27
N GLY A 331 -20.29 -4.66 3.28
CA GLY A 331 -19.02 -4.76 3.98
C GLY A 331 -17.78 -4.37 3.15
N TYR A 332 -17.92 -3.84 1.94
CA TYR A 332 -16.77 -3.39 1.16
C TYR A 332 -16.20 -2.08 1.72
N PRO A 333 -14.92 -2.05 2.16
CA PRO A 333 -14.35 -0.90 2.85
C PRO A 333 -14.51 0.43 2.11
N TYR A 334 -14.34 0.43 0.78
CA TYR A 334 -14.51 1.64 -0.03
C TYR A 334 -15.96 2.14 0.01
N PHE A 335 -16.94 1.22 -0.05
CA PHE A 335 -18.36 1.58 -0.02
C PHE A 335 -18.79 2.00 1.40
N VAL A 336 -18.28 1.34 2.44
CA VAL A 336 -18.49 1.77 3.83
C VAL A 336 -18.10 3.24 4.01
N GLN A 337 -16.93 3.65 3.48
CA GLN A 337 -16.50 5.03 3.54
C GLN A 337 -17.36 5.96 2.65
N ALA A 338 -17.77 5.51 1.46
CA ALA A 338 -18.59 6.31 0.56
C ALA A 338 -19.98 6.57 1.13
N TYR A 339 -20.68 5.52 1.56
CA TYR A 339 -21.99 5.66 2.20
C TYR A 339 -21.92 6.41 3.52
N GLY A 340 -20.90 6.14 4.35
CA GLY A 340 -20.66 6.87 5.59
C GLY A 340 -20.49 8.37 5.36
N LYS A 341 -19.71 8.74 4.33
CA LYS A 341 -19.50 10.15 3.95
C LYS A 341 -20.80 10.86 3.59
N VAL A 342 -21.57 10.32 2.65
CA VAL A 342 -22.80 10.96 2.18
C VAL A 342 -23.87 10.97 3.29
N THR A 343 -23.94 9.90 4.09
CA THR A 343 -24.86 9.85 5.22
C THR A 343 -24.55 10.94 6.25
N TRP A 344 -23.27 11.16 6.55
CA TRP A 344 -22.85 12.24 7.42
C TRP A 344 -23.23 13.61 6.86
N ASP A 345 -22.96 13.86 5.57
CA ASP A 345 -23.23 15.15 4.91
C ASP A 345 -24.74 15.48 4.86
N VAL A 346 -25.62 14.47 4.84
CA VAL A 346 -27.09 14.60 4.81
C VAL A 346 -27.70 14.69 6.22
N ALA A 347 -27.08 14.05 7.22
CA ALA A 347 -27.60 13.99 8.57
C ALA A 347 -27.63 15.39 9.22
N THR A 348 -28.77 15.75 9.82
CA THR A 348 -28.94 17.06 10.47
C THR A 348 -28.68 17.00 11.97
N ALA A 349 -28.73 15.84 12.58
CA ALA A 349 -28.58 15.68 14.05
C ALA A 349 -28.02 14.31 14.43
N SER A 350 -27.34 14.27 15.59
CA SER A 350 -26.92 13.04 16.28
C SER A 350 -28.02 12.57 17.25
N PRO A 351 -28.27 11.26 17.34
CA PRO A 351 -27.64 10.17 16.59
C PRO A 351 -28.23 9.99 15.18
N ILE A 352 -27.34 9.71 14.20
CA ILE A 352 -27.69 9.43 12.79
C ILE A 352 -28.65 8.22 12.72
N SER A 353 -29.71 8.32 11.94
CA SER A 353 -30.79 7.36 11.85
C SER A 353 -30.83 6.61 10.51
N ALA A 354 -31.62 5.52 10.45
CA ALA A 354 -31.87 4.81 9.18
C ALA A 354 -32.58 5.68 8.13
N ASP A 355 -33.33 6.70 8.55
CA ASP A 355 -33.96 7.64 7.63
C ASP A 355 -32.93 8.52 6.95
N ASP A 356 -31.89 8.96 7.67
CA ASP A 356 -30.77 9.72 7.09
C ASP A 356 -30.03 8.86 6.05
N VAL A 357 -29.78 7.59 6.36
CA VAL A 357 -29.17 6.63 5.41
C VAL A 357 -30.05 6.46 4.16
N ARG A 358 -31.36 6.34 4.31
CA ARG A 358 -32.28 6.19 3.19
C ARG A 358 -32.30 7.43 2.28
N VAL A 359 -32.18 8.62 2.84
CA VAL A 359 -32.08 9.88 2.07
C VAL A 359 -30.74 9.99 1.38
N ALA A 360 -29.66 9.56 2.03
CA ALA A 360 -28.28 9.61 1.51
C ALA A 360 -28.00 8.56 0.41
N ALA A 361 -28.64 7.39 0.48
CA ALA A 361 -28.30 6.25 -0.39
C ALA A 361 -28.32 6.56 -1.89
N PRO A 362 -29.32 7.24 -2.47
CA PRO A 362 -29.35 7.57 -3.90
C PRO A 362 -28.18 8.47 -4.32
N GLU A 363 -27.76 9.40 -3.48
CA GLU A 363 -26.60 10.28 -3.76
C GLU A 363 -25.30 9.48 -3.69
N ALA A 364 -25.12 8.63 -2.68
CA ALA A 364 -23.95 7.76 -2.57
C ALA A 364 -23.85 6.79 -3.77
N GLU A 365 -24.95 6.19 -4.19
CA GLU A 365 -25.02 5.36 -5.39
C GLU A 365 -24.66 6.15 -6.65
N GLY A 366 -25.12 7.40 -6.77
CA GLY A 366 -24.79 8.31 -7.87
C GLY A 366 -23.30 8.65 -7.90
N GLU A 367 -22.68 8.97 -6.76
CA GLU A 367 -21.23 9.22 -6.67
C GLU A 367 -20.43 7.96 -7.07
N LEU A 368 -20.84 6.78 -6.59
CA LEU A 368 -20.24 5.50 -6.96
C LEU A 368 -20.42 5.18 -8.44
N ALA A 369 -21.61 5.44 -9.00
CA ALA A 369 -21.90 5.23 -10.41
C ALA A 369 -20.99 6.05 -11.31
N VAL A 370 -20.76 7.30 -11.01
CA VAL A 370 -19.91 8.21 -11.81
C VAL A 370 -18.41 7.94 -11.53
N GLY A 371 -18.02 8.01 -10.26
CA GLY A 371 -16.61 8.00 -9.87
C GLY A 371 -15.97 6.62 -9.91
N PHE A 372 -16.66 5.61 -9.39
CA PHE A 372 -16.10 4.28 -9.20
C PHE A 372 -16.42 3.33 -10.36
N PHE A 373 -17.64 3.30 -10.86
CA PHE A 373 -18.07 2.40 -11.93
C PHE A 373 -17.91 3.02 -13.33
N GLY A 374 -18.41 4.24 -13.54
CA GLY A 374 -18.48 4.90 -14.84
C GLY A 374 -17.12 5.08 -15.49
N SER A 375 -16.14 5.58 -14.72
CA SER A 375 -14.77 5.76 -15.20
C SER A 375 -14.13 4.45 -15.73
N ARG A 376 -14.55 3.31 -15.21
CA ARG A 376 -14.10 1.97 -15.65
C ARG A 376 -14.85 1.53 -16.89
N TYR A 377 -16.16 1.74 -16.90
CA TYR A 377 -17.02 1.41 -18.03
C TYR A 377 -16.61 2.16 -19.30
N GLU A 378 -16.28 3.44 -19.17
CA GLU A 378 -15.86 4.28 -20.31
C GLU A 378 -14.57 3.83 -20.99
N ARG A 379 -13.66 3.17 -20.26
CA ARG A 379 -12.43 2.61 -20.84
C ARG A 379 -12.66 1.36 -21.70
N ALA A 380 -13.85 0.77 -21.61
CA ALA A 380 -14.19 -0.41 -22.38
C ALA A 380 -14.66 -0.03 -23.79
N THR A 381 -14.20 -0.80 -24.79
CA THR A 381 -14.70 -0.70 -26.17
C THR A 381 -16.16 -1.15 -26.28
N PRO A 382 -16.87 -0.82 -27.36
CA PRO A 382 -18.25 -1.28 -27.53
C PRO A 382 -18.41 -2.81 -27.41
N ALA A 383 -17.52 -3.61 -28.00
CA ALA A 383 -17.55 -5.07 -27.89
C ALA A 383 -17.27 -5.57 -26.47
N GLU A 384 -16.40 -4.89 -25.73
CA GLU A 384 -16.13 -5.19 -24.33
C GLU A 384 -17.32 -4.82 -23.43
N ARG A 385 -18.01 -3.72 -23.71
CA ARG A 385 -19.24 -3.33 -23.00
C ARG A 385 -20.37 -4.33 -23.23
N GLU A 386 -20.54 -4.79 -24.46
CA GLU A 386 -21.49 -5.86 -24.82
C GLU A 386 -21.18 -7.13 -24.00
N TYR A 387 -19.91 -7.54 -23.96
CA TYR A 387 -19.46 -8.69 -23.20
C TYR A 387 -19.76 -8.56 -21.69
N MET A 388 -19.46 -7.40 -21.09
CA MET A 388 -19.74 -7.15 -19.69
C MET A 388 -21.24 -7.11 -19.37
N ARG A 389 -22.08 -6.60 -20.29
CA ARG A 389 -23.53 -6.61 -20.12
C ARG A 389 -24.09 -8.03 -20.13
N ALA A 390 -23.59 -8.89 -21.01
CA ALA A 390 -23.94 -10.31 -21.02
C ALA A 390 -23.53 -11.00 -19.70
N MET A 391 -22.33 -10.74 -19.21
CA MET A 391 -21.94 -11.23 -17.88
C MET A 391 -22.90 -10.75 -16.79
N ALA A 392 -23.28 -9.48 -16.80
CA ALA A 392 -24.19 -8.89 -15.81
C ALA A 392 -25.62 -9.47 -15.89
N ALA A 393 -26.08 -9.86 -17.08
CA ALA A 393 -27.37 -10.53 -17.28
C ALA A 393 -27.41 -11.92 -16.65
N LEU A 394 -26.26 -12.62 -16.62
CA LEU A 394 -26.13 -13.94 -15.99
C LEU A 394 -26.09 -13.89 -14.45
N GLY A 395 -25.91 -12.70 -13.86
CA GLY A 395 -25.87 -12.51 -12.40
C GLY A 395 -24.56 -11.90 -11.90
N ASP A 396 -24.36 -11.97 -10.58
CA ASP A 396 -23.18 -11.39 -9.92
C ASP A 396 -22.12 -12.45 -9.58
N GLU A 397 -22.44 -13.74 -9.69
CA GLU A 397 -21.51 -14.86 -9.52
C GLU A 397 -20.58 -15.04 -10.72
N PRO A 398 -19.43 -15.73 -10.55
CA PRO A 398 -18.56 -16.02 -11.69
C PRO A 398 -19.29 -16.78 -12.81
N ALA A 399 -19.29 -16.20 -14.02
CA ALA A 399 -19.93 -16.77 -15.18
C ALA A 399 -18.95 -17.63 -16.01
N SER A 400 -19.44 -18.69 -16.66
CA SER A 400 -18.61 -19.41 -17.62
C SER A 400 -18.49 -18.62 -18.94
N THR A 401 -17.35 -18.76 -19.61
CA THR A 401 -17.16 -18.13 -20.93
C THR A 401 -18.10 -18.70 -21.99
N ALA A 402 -18.64 -19.90 -21.77
CA ALA A 402 -19.65 -20.53 -22.62
C ALA A 402 -21.01 -19.86 -22.43
N ASP A 403 -21.45 -19.67 -21.18
CA ASP A 403 -22.75 -19.05 -20.87
C ASP A 403 -22.80 -17.60 -21.40
N VAL A 404 -21.69 -16.85 -21.28
CA VAL A 404 -21.61 -15.51 -21.89
C VAL A 404 -21.71 -15.54 -23.42
N ALA A 405 -21.14 -16.58 -24.04
CA ALA A 405 -21.24 -16.74 -25.50
C ALA A 405 -22.66 -17.10 -25.92
N ASP A 406 -23.34 -17.95 -25.16
CA ASP A 406 -24.72 -18.35 -25.38
C ASP A 406 -25.68 -17.16 -25.21
N GLU A 407 -25.49 -16.33 -24.15
CA GLU A 407 -26.25 -15.09 -23.90
C GLU A 407 -26.12 -14.10 -25.08
N LEU A 408 -24.94 -14.02 -25.69
CA LEU A 408 -24.69 -13.16 -26.85
C LEU A 408 -25.08 -13.82 -28.21
N GLY A 409 -25.46 -15.09 -28.24
CA GLY A 409 -25.72 -15.83 -29.45
C GLY A 409 -24.49 -15.94 -30.38
N ARG A 410 -23.27 -15.97 -29.79
CA ARG A 410 -21.98 -15.93 -30.51
C ARG A 410 -21.09 -17.10 -30.12
N LYS A 411 -20.14 -17.45 -30.99
CA LYS A 411 -19.15 -18.49 -30.69
C LYS A 411 -18.13 -17.98 -29.69
N PRO A 412 -17.72 -18.78 -28.66
CA PRO A 412 -16.74 -18.39 -27.66
C PRO A 412 -15.43 -17.85 -28.24
N SER A 413 -14.97 -18.43 -29.35
CA SER A 413 -13.73 -17.99 -30.03
C SER A 413 -13.81 -16.58 -30.60
N SER A 414 -14.99 -16.09 -30.99
CA SER A 414 -15.20 -14.73 -31.51
C SER A 414 -15.19 -13.68 -30.39
N LEU A 415 -15.38 -14.09 -29.13
CA LEU A 415 -15.42 -13.23 -27.95
C LEU A 415 -14.09 -13.14 -27.21
N SER A 416 -13.12 -14.02 -27.55
CA SER A 416 -11.81 -14.04 -26.90
C SER A 416 -11.09 -12.68 -26.90
N PRO A 417 -11.09 -11.88 -28.02
CA PRO A 417 -10.43 -10.58 -27.99
C PRO A 417 -11.06 -9.59 -27.01
N ALA A 418 -12.40 -9.58 -26.89
CA ALA A 418 -13.09 -8.71 -25.91
C ALA A 418 -12.80 -9.15 -24.48
N ARG A 419 -12.88 -10.46 -24.21
CA ARG A 419 -12.53 -11.04 -22.90
C ARG A 419 -11.10 -10.69 -22.51
N ASP A 420 -10.13 -10.93 -23.38
CA ASP A 420 -8.72 -10.71 -23.10
C ASP A 420 -8.41 -9.21 -22.92
N GLY A 421 -9.09 -8.34 -23.69
CA GLY A 421 -9.03 -6.90 -23.51
C GLY A 421 -9.57 -6.45 -22.15
N LEU A 422 -10.67 -7.03 -21.68
CA LEU A 422 -11.25 -6.77 -20.37
C LEU A 422 -10.36 -7.25 -19.23
N ILE A 423 -9.74 -8.43 -19.36
CA ILE A 423 -8.77 -8.95 -18.40
C ILE A 423 -7.56 -8.00 -18.32
N LYS A 424 -7.00 -7.62 -19.48
CA LYS A 424 -5.87 -6.69 -19.57
C LYS A 424 -6.17 -5.32 -18.97
N LYS A 425 -7.41 -4.83 -19.08
CA LYS A 425 -7.87 -3.59 -18.45
C LYS A 425 -8.20 -3.75 -16.94
N GLY A 426 -8.12 -4.97 -16.43
CA GLY A 426 -8.43 -5.27 -15.03
C GLY A 426 -9.90 -5.01 -14.68
N LEU A 427 -10.83 -5.19 -15.63
CA LEU A 427 -12.28 -5.05 -15.43
C LEU A 427 -12.92 -6.38 -15.03
N ILE A 428 -12.41 -7.48 -15.59
CA ILE A 428 -12.75 -8.84 -15.21
C ILE A 428 -11.47 -9.63 -14.90
N TYR A 429 -11.61 -10.78 -14.27
CA TYR A 429 -10.51 -11.70 -14.02
C TYR A 429 -10.98 -13.15 -14.17
N SER A 430 -10.05 -14.07 -14.44
CA SER A 430 -10.36 -15.50 -14.42
C SER A 430 -10.34 -15.97 -12.96
N SER A 431 -11.53 -16.24 -12.41
CA SER A 431 -11.66 -16.73 -11.04
C SER A 431 -11.18 -18.17 -10.91
N GLU A 432 -11.53 -18.99 -11.92
CA GLU A 432 -11.12 -20.37 -12.10
C GLU A 432 -10.99 -20.67 -13.61
N ARG A 433 -10.53 -21.89 -13.95
CA ARG A 433 -10.43 -22.29 -15.36
C ARG A 433 -11.81 -22.29 -16.04
N GLY A 434 -11.96 -21.41 -17.03
CA GLY A 434 -13.20 -21.25 -17.79
C GLY A 434 -14.24 -20.34 -17.15
N LEU A 435 -14.00 -19.85 -15.92
CA LEU A 435 -14.85 -18.91 -15.23
C LEU A 435 -14.23 -17.51 -15.22
N ILE A 436 -15.09 -16.52 -15.31
CA ILE A 436 -14.75 -15.10 -15.28
C ILE A 436 -15.65 -14.35 -14.28
N ALA A 437 -15.10 -13.36 -13.62
CA ALA A 437 -15.84 -12.53 -12.69
C ALA A 437 -15.41 -11.07 -12.80
N PHE A 438 -16.24 -10.15 -12.32
CA PHE A 438 -15.88 -8.74 -12.20
C PHE A 438 -14.83 -8.52 -11.10
N THR A 439 -13.86 -7.64 -11.36
CA THR A 439 -12.86 -7.24 -10.35
C THR A 439 -13.41 -6.26 -9.32
N VAL A 440 -14.58 -5.68 -9.60
CA VAL A 440 -15.24 -4.65 -8.82
C VAL A 440 -16.58 -5.20 -8.33
N PRO A 441 -16.85 -5.16 -7.00
CA PRO A 441 -18.14 -5.58 -6.47
C PRO A 441 -19.25 -4.68 -6.99
N HIS A 442 -20.48 -5.20 -7.06
CA HIS A 442 -21.68 -4.51 -7.53
C HIS A 442 -21.63 -3.94 -8.96
N PHE A 443 -20.56 -4.25 -9.72
CA PHE A 443 -20.43 -3.74 -11.09
C PHE A 443 -21.50 -4.33 -12.03
N GLY A 444 -21.90 -5.59 -11.80
CA GLY A 444 -23.02 -6.21 -12.52
C GLY A 444 -24.35 -5.47 -12.29
N GLN A 445 -24.65 -5.06 -11.07
CA GLN A 445 -25.84 -4.26 -10.74
C GLN A 445 -25.82 -2.90 -11.44
N PHE A 446 -24.67 -2.20 -11.40
CA PHE A 446 -24.47 -0.96 -12.13
C PHE A 446 -24.72 -1.12 -13.63
N LEU A 447 -24.22 -2.20 -14.25
CA LEU A 447 -24.40 -2.46 -15.69
C LEU A 447 -25.85 -2.73 -16.05
N ARG A 448 -26.60 -3.46 -15.22
CA ARG A 448 -28.03 -3.72 -15.41
C ARG A 448 -28.88 -2.45 -15.31
N ALA A 449 -28.43 -1.48 -14.53
CA ALA A 449 -29.12 -0.17 -14.39
C ALA A 449 -28.82 0.81 -15.54
N GLN A 450 -27.81 0.53 -16.41
CA GLN A 450 -27.49 1.41 -17.54
C GLN A 450 -28.53 1.26 -18.65
N PRO A 451 -28.91 2.34 -19.34
CA PRO A 451 -29.74 2.25 -20.53
C PRO A 451 -29.02 1.44 -21.63
N THR A 452 -29.80 0.64 -22.34
CA THR A 452 -29.32 -0.22 -23.45
C THR A 452 -28.91 0.59 -24.66
#